data_a491185e7d1b7456eb4d0d5a8049686c
#
_entry.id   a491185e7d1b7456eb4d0d5a8049686c
#
_cell.length_a   1.000
_cell.length_b   1.000
_cell.length_c   1.000
_cell.angle_alpha   90.00
_cell.angle_beta   90.00
_cell.angle_gamma   90.00
#
_symmetry.space_group_name_H-M   'P 1'
#
loop_
_entity.id
_entity.type
_entity.pdbx_description
1 polymer ?
#
loop_
_entity_poly.entity_id
_entity_poly.type
_entity_poly.pdbx_seq_one_letter_code
_entity_poly.pdbx_strand_id
1 'polypeptide(L)'
;MATVTDWTFEGTWPYEPKWFDSRDGRMHYVDEGPREGRPVVMVHGNPTWGYLYRNFIRPLVEAGHRAIVPDHLGFGRSDKPRDAELYRVPRHAERLDALLESLDLRGATVVPQDWGGPIGLYWATHHPERVDGLFILNTYAHGFRREALPPGKDKIPLPLPLRLFRAPVIGEVLVKGLDAFKRGFLFGQGVVHRERLTPTVKRAYRDVHSGWSDRTSILVFPREIPVTGEGPVVAMTTQIEEELKQHFRSKPVHIAWAMKDIAFLPSYLDTLWLDTLPDATVTKLADAGHYLQEDAHEQIVPLLVNFVSELSIASNQRS
;
A
#
# COMPACT_ATOMS: atom_id res chain seq x y z
N MET A 1 15.66 -13.97 19.10
CA MET A 1 15.02 -13.17 18.04
C MET A 1 16.14 -12.61 17.18
N ALA A 2 16.08 -12.77 15.86
CA ALA A 2 17.07 -12.13 14.99
C ALA A 2 16.78 -10.63 15.00
N THR A 3 17.73 -9.84 15.44
CA THR A 3 17.66 -8.38 15.36
C THR A 3 18.25 -7.99 14.02
N VAL A 4 17.59 -7.11 13.27
CA VAL A 4 18.16 -6.56 12.05
C VAL A 4 19.40 -5.77 12.42
N THR A 5 20.58 -6.22 12.00
CA THR A 5 21.86 -5.58 12.28
C THR A 5 22.29 -4.66 11.14
N ASP A 6 21.92 -4.99 9.91
CA ASP A 6 22.17 -4.17 8.73
C ASP A 6 20.82 -3.77 8.09
N TRP A 7 20.42 -2.52 8.34
CA TRP A 7 19.19 -1.95 7.77
C TRP A 7 19.36 -1.51 6.31
N THR A 8 20.57 -1.56 5.78
CA THR A 8 20.79 -1.30 4.35
C THR A 8 20.47 -2.52 3.48
N PHE A 9 20.37 -3.71 4.09
CA PHE A 9 20.18 -4.97 3.39
C PHE A 9 21.16 -5.09 2.20
N GLU A 10 22.46 -5.06 2.53
CA GLU A 10 23.54 -5.14 1.53
C GLU A 10 23.47 -4.00 0.49
N GLY A 11 23.06 -2.81 0.92
CA GLY A 11 22.96 -1.62 0.05
C GLY A 11 21.71 -1.55 -0.82
N THR A 12 20.74 -2.49 -0.69
CA THR A 12 19.47 -2.42 -1.42
C THR A 12 18.46 -1.44 -0.81
N TRP A 13 18.74 -0.94 0.42
CA TRP A 13 17.96 0.09 1.11
C TRP A 13 18.89 1.12 1.76
N PRO A 14 19.58 1.96 0.97
CA PRO A 14 20.62 2.87 1.48
C PRO A 14 20.07 4.21 1.98
N TYR A 15 18.82 4.26 2.45
CA TYR A 15 18.15 5.52 2.79
C TYR A 15 18.27 5.84 4.28
N GLU A 16 18.52 7.12 4.57
CA GLU A 16 18.56 7.62 5.93
C GLU A 16 17.16 7.63 6.58
N PRO A 17 17.02 7.10 7.81
CA PRO A 17 15.73 7.02 8.45
C PRO A 17 15.23 8.40 8.88
N LYS A 18 13.97 8.71 8.58
CA LYS A 18 13.22 9.79 9.18
C LYS A 18 12.18 9.23 10.14
N TRP A 19 11.78 10.04 11.11
CA TRP A 19 10.89 9.58 12.17
C TRP A 19 9.80 10.59 12.45
N PHE A 20 8.60 10.08 12.67
CA PHE A 20 7.43 10.85 13.07
C PHE A 20 6.87 10.27 14.36
N ASP A 21 6.79 11.09 15.41
CA ASP A 21 6.24 10.70 16.71
C ASP A 21 4.70 10.80 16.65
N SER A 22 4.04 9.67 16.39
CA SER A 22 2.58 9.59 16.47
C SER A 22 2.13 9.34 17.92
N ARG A 23 0.84 9.57 18.19
CA ARG A 23 0.26 9.28 19.54
C ARG A 23 0.38 7.81 19.97
N ASP A 24 0.52 6.88 19.00
CA ASP A 24 0.49 5.43 19.23
C ASP A 24 1.89 4.78 19.16
N GLY A 25 2.91 5.53 18.79
CA GLY A 25 4.28 5.08 18.60
C GLY A 25 4.97 5.79 17.45
N ARG A 26 6.25 5.56 17.32
CA ARG A 26 7.09 6.24 16.35
C ARG A 26 7.02 5.54 14.99
N MET A 27 6.74 6.31 13.95
CA MET A 27 6.72 5.85 12.57
C MET A 27 8.01 6.22 11.86
N HIS A 28 8.57 5.27 11.13
CA HIS A 28 9.66 5.49 10.20
C HIS A 28 9.11 5.91 8.82
N TYR A 29 9.85 6.76 8.14
CA TYR A 29 9.63 7.04 6.72
C TYR A 29 10.93 7.40 6.03
N VAL A 30 10.97 7.22 4.73
CA VAL A 30 12.00 7.76 3.83
C VAL A 30 11.47 9.06 3.23
N ASP A 31 12.36 10.04 3.12
CA ASP A 31 12.10 11.34 2.50
C ASP A 31 13.35 11.74 1.74
N GLU A 32 13.37 11.42 0.45
CA GLU A 32 14.53 11.56 -0.43
C GLU A 32 14.21 12.48 -1.61
N GLY A 33 15.22 13.18 -2.07
CA GLY A 33 15.14 14.12 -3.19
C GLY A 33 15.04 15.59 -2.76
N PRO A 34 14.93 16.50 -3.74
CA PRO A 34 14.88 17.93 -3.46
C PRO A 34 13.57 18.29 -2.73
N ARG A 35 13.68 19.14 -1.71
CA ARG A 35 12.52 19.54 -0.89
C ARG A 35 11.42 20.21 -1.73
N GLU A 36 11.82 20.92 -2.77
CA GLU A 36 10.93 21.61 -3.72
C GLU A 36 10.45 20.68 -4.86
N GLY A 37 10.97 19.45 -4.91
CA GLY A 37 10.51 18.44 -5.87
C GLY A 37 9.07 18.01 -5.58
N ARG A 38 8.34 17.60 -6.63
CA ARG A 38 6.98 17.10 -6.44
C ARG A 38 6.98 15.88 -5.51
N PRO A 39 6.16 15.91 -4.44
CA PRO A 39 6.06 14.77 -3.54
C PRO A 39 5.37 13.57 -4.22
N VAL A 40 5.98 12.40 -4.08
CA VAL A 40 5.41 11.12 -4.48
C VAL A 40 5.29 10.26 -3.23
N VAL A 41 4.07 10.09 -2.75
CA VAL A 41 3.76 9.35 -1.51
C VAL A 41 3.44 7.90 -1.85
N MET A 42 4.35 6.99 -1.54
CA MET A 42 4.23 5.56 -1.88
C MET A 42 3.82 4.76 -0.65
N VAL A 43 2.59 4.25 -0.66
CA VAL A 43 1.93 3.65 0.52
C VAL A 43 1.81 2.15 0.36
N HIS A 44 2.53 1.40 1.21
CA HIS A 44 2.56 -0.06 1.20
C HIS A 44 1.35 -0.70 1.89
N GLY A 45 1.17 -1.99 1.67
CA GLY A 45 0.18 -2.81 2.36
C GLY A 45 0.78 -3.95 3.18
N ASN A 46 0.00 -5.03 3.37
CA ASN A 46 0.35 -6.17 4.21
C ASN A 46 0.93 -7.33 3.36
N PRO A 47 1.98 -7.99 3.75
CA PRO A 47 2.84 -7.85 4.95
C PRO A 47 4.15 -7.11 4.65
N THR A 48 4.14 -6.19 3.69
CA THR A 48 5.31 -5.47 3.20
C THR A 48 5.61 -4.23 4.07
N TRP A 49 6.58 -3.44 3.66
CA TRP A 49 6.96 -2.16 4.23
C TRP A 49 7.60 -1.29 3.14
N GLY A 50 8.08 -0.13 3.45
CA GLY A 50 8.65 0.80 2.47
C GLY A 50 9.65 0.18 1.50
N TYR A 51 10.35 -0.88 1.89
CA TYR A 51 11.27 -1.64 1.04
C TYR A 51 10.64 -2.14 -0.28
N LEU A 52 9.32 -2.32 -0.31
CA LEU A 52 8.59 -2.67 -1.54
C LEU A 52 8.84 -1.66 -2.66
N TYR A 53 9.05 -0.39 -2.30
CA TYR A 53 9.28 0.71 -3.23
C TYR A 53 10.77 1.04 -3.45
N ARG A 54 11.72 0.19 -2.99
CA ARG A 54 13.17 0.46 -3.09
C ARG A 54 13.65 0.83 -4.50
N ASN A 55 13.07 0.19 -5.52
CA ASN A 55 13.43 0.41 -6.92
C ASN A 55 12.78 1.68 -7.51
N PHE A 56 11.87 2.32 -6.80
CA PHE A 56 11.13 3.51 -7.24
C PHE A 56 11.80 4.81 -6.79
N ILE A 57 12.42 4.80 -5.60
CA ILE A 57 12.90 6.00 -4.92
C ILE A 57 13.97 6.70 -5.76
N ARG A 58 15.04 5.98 -6.11
CA ARG A 58 16.17 6.55 -6.82
C ARG A 58 15.79 7.16 -8.19
N PRO A 59 15.05 6.48 -9.08
CA PRO A 59 14.63 7.07 -10.34
C PRO A 59 13.76 8.33 -10.20
N LEU A 60 12.88 8.38 -9.19
CA LEU A 60 12.09 9.58 -8.89
C LEU A 60 12.98 10.74 -8.46
N VAL A 61 13.95 10.49 -7.58
CA VAL A 61 14.92 11.50 -7.12
C VAL A 61 15.80 12.01 -8.26
N GLU A 62 16.30 11.11 -9.11
CA GLU A 62 17.10 11.46 -10.30
C GLU A 62 16.29 12.28 -11.31
N ALA A 63 14.96 12.10 -11.35
CA ALA A 63 14.04 12.93 -12.15
C ALA A 63 13.67 14.27 -11.48
N GLY A 64 14.23 14.58 -10.29
CA GLY A 64 13.97 15.83 -9.56
C GLY A 64 12.72 15.83 -8.69
N HIS A 65 12.12 14.66 -8.43
CA HIS A 65 10.95 14.51 -7.56
C HIS A 65 11.36 14.16 -6.11
N ARG A 66 10.43 14.33 -5.16
CA ARG A 66 10.62 14.01 -3.75
C ARG A 66 9.85 12.72 -3.40
N ALA A 67 10.58 11.67 -3.04
CA ALA A 67 10.01 10.36 -2.70
C ALA A 67 9.74 10.27 -1.19
N ILE A 68 8.48 10.08 -0.82
CA ILE A 68 8.01 9.88 0.56
C ILE A 68 7.51 8.45 0.70
N VAL A 69 8.17 7.65 1.54
CA VAL A 69 7.85 6.22 1.71
C VAL A 69 7.69 5.91 3.20
N PRO A 70 6.49 6.01 3.75
CA PRO A 70 6.23 5.68 5.15
C PRO A 70 6.19 4.17 5.38
N ASP A 71 6.65 3.75 6.57
CA ASP A 71 6.32 2.45 7.15
C ASP A 71 5.12 2.61 8.10
N HIS A 72 4.06 1.88 7.88
CA HIS A 72 2.96 1.85 8.83
C HIS A 72 3.43 1.37 10.20
N LEU A 73 2.79 1.84 11.28
CA LEU A 73 3.04 1.32 12.63
C LEU A 73 2.90 -0.21 12.63
N GLY A 74 3.84 -0.91 13.23
CA GLY A 74 3.88 -2.39 13.19
C GLY A 74 4.63 -2.98 11.99
N PHE A 75 5.12 -2.17 11.04
CA PHE A 75 5.83 -2.62 9.85
C PHE A 75 7.21 -1.96 9.73
N GLY A 76 8.08 -2.57 8.92
CA GLY A 76 9.41 -2.06 8.62
C GLY A 76 10.19 -1.65 9.87
N ARG A 77 10.66 -0.41 9.89
CA ARG A 77 11.40 0.20 11.00
C ARG A 77 10.52 0.88 12.04
N SER A 78 9.23 1.07 11.78
CA SER A 78 8.28 1.65 12.73
C SER A 78 8.13 0.82 14.01
N ASP A 79 7.73 1.46 15.09
CA ASP A 79 7.45 0.78 16.36
C ASP A 79 6.40 -0.32 16.19
N LYS A 80 6.50 -1.35 17.04
CA LYS A 80 5.62 -2.54 17.00
C LYS A 80 4.96 -2.77 18.35
N PRO A 81 4.02 -1.89 18.76
CA PRO A 81 3.27 -2.08 19.99
C PRO A 81 2.51 -3.41 20.01
N ARG A 82 2.25 -3.95 21.21
CA ARG A 82 1.60 -5.26 21.36
C ARG A 82 0.09 -5.21 21.23
N ASP A 83 -0.51 -4.03 21.40
CA ASP A 83 -1.96 -3.83 21.32
C ASP A 83 -2.43 -3.95 19.87
N ALA A 84 -3.28 -4.96 19.61
CA ALA A 84 -3.81 -5.25 18.28
C ALA A 84 -4.78 -4.15 17.78
N GLU A 85 -5.45 -3.43 18.68
CA GLU A 85 -6.39 -2.36 18.32
C GLU A 85 -5.69 -1.17 17.66
N LEU A 86 -4.39 -1.01 17.89
CA LEU A 86 -3.59 0.03 17.23
C LEU A 86 -3.37 -0.24 15.73
N TYR A 87 -3.61 -1.46 15.27
CA TYR A 87 -3.39 -1.87 13.88
C TYR A 87 -4.67 -1.92 13.04
N ARG A 88 -5.78 -1.38 13.56
CA ARG A 88 -7.02 -1.22 12.79
C ARG A 88 -6.78 -0.27 11.61
N VAL A 89 -7.38 -0.59 10.46
CA VAL A 89 -7.13 0.15 9.21
C VAL A 89 -7.44 1.65 9.33
N PRO A 90 -8.56 2.09 9.94
CA PRO A 90 -8.82 3.52 10.14
C PRO A 90 -7.74 4.22 10.98
N ARG A 91 -7.18 3.53 11.99
CA ARG A 91 -6.08 4.10 12.78
C ARG A 91 -4.77 4.24 11.99
N HIS A 92 -4.52 3.33 11.04
CA HIS A 92 -3.40 3.51 10.11
C HIS A 92 -3.61 4.72 9.21
N ALA A 93 -4.83 4.92 8.70
CA ALA A 93 -5.19 6.07 7.88
C ALA A 93 -5.00 7.39 8.64
N GLU A 94 -5.54 7.50 9.87
CA GLU A 94 -5.38 8.68 10.73
C GLU A 94 -3.90 9.00 11.02
N ARG A 95 -3.05 7.98 11.26
CA ARG A 95 -1.63 8.20 11.51
C ARG A 95 -0.85 8.61 10.28
N LEU A 96 -1.18 8.05 9.12
CA LEU A 96 -0.58 8.48 7.85
C LEU A 96 -0.98 9.92 7.54
N ASP A 97 -2.25 10.25 7.72
CA ASP A 97 -2.76 11.62 7.58
C ASP A 97 -1.96 12.60 8.44
N ALA A 98 -1.81 12.33 9.73
CA ALA A 98 -1.03 13.18 10.64
C ALA A 98 0.46 13.31 10.23
N LEU A 99 1.08 12.25 9.72
CA LEU A 99 2.44 12.30 9.19
C LEU A 99 2.50 13.23 7.96
N LEU A 100 1.63 13.03 6.97
CA LEU A 100 1.68 13.77 5.71
C LEU A 100 1.32 15.26 5.90
N GLU A 101 0.39 15.56 6.84
CA GLU A 101 0.11 16.93 7.26
C GLU A 101 1.34 17.60 7.91
N SER A 102 2.08 16.87 8.75
CA SER A 102 3.31 17.40 9.38
C SER A 102 4.41 17.73 8.37
N LEU A 103 4.39 17.12 7.19
CA LEU A 103 5.32 17.38 6.09
C LEU A 103 4.87 18.54 5.19
N ASP A 104 3.66 19.08 5.39
CA ASP A 104 2.99 20.13 4.59
C ASP A 104 3.13 19.90 3.06
N LEU A 105 2.81 18.68 2.62
CA LEU A 105 2.93 18.31 1.22
C LEU A 105 1.89 19.03 0.36
N ARG A 106 2.30 19.45 -0.84
CA ARG A 106 1.43 20.09 -1.84
C ARG A 106 1.77 19.57 -3.23
N GLY A 107 0.76 19.43 -4.07
CA GLY A 107 0.92 18.91 -5.42
C GLY A 107 1.39 17.45 -5.45
N ALA A 108 0.99 16.67 -4.45
CA ALA A 108 1.45 15.30 -4.29
C ALA A 108 0.84 14.35 -5.32
N THR A 109 1.61 13.30 -5.64
CA THR A 109 1.10 12.09 -6.28
C THR A 109 1.04 10.98 -5.24
N VAL A 110 -0.13 10.33 -5.08
CA VAL A 110 -0.28 9.19 -4.15
C VAL A 110 -0.20 7.89 -4.93
N VAL A 111 0.67 6.98 -4.45
CA VAL A 111 0.95 5.67 -5.08
C VAL A 111 0.60 4.56 -4.09
N PRO A 112 -0.67 4.15 -4.01
CA PRO A 112 -1.13 3.13 -3.08
C PRO A 112 -1.04 1.72 -3.67
N GLN A 113 -0.79 0.72 -2.81
CA GLN A 113 -0.86 -0.70 -3.15
C GLN A 113 -1.44 -1.50 -1.97
N ASP A 114 -2.25 -2.51 -2.24
CA ASP A 114 -2.89 -3.38 -1.23
C ASP A 114 -3.66 -2.54 -0.18
N TRP A 115 -3.44 -2.73 1.11
CA TRP A 115 -4.01 -1.91 2.17
C TRP A 115 -3.54 -0.45 2.16
N GLY A 116 -2.47 -0.16 1.42
CA GLY A 116 -2.09 1.22 1.14
C GLY A 116 -3.15 2.01 0.37
N GLY A 117 -4.10 1.31 -0.30
CA GLY A 117 -5.25 1.94 -0.94
C GLY A 117 -6.14 2.69 0.04
N PRO A 118 -6.89 2.00 0.89
CA PRO A 118 -7.76 2.68 1.84
C PRO A 118 -6.99 3.61 2.79
N ILE A 119 -5.73 3.28 3.14
CA ILE A 119 -4.92 4.11 4.03
C ILE A 119 -4.41 5.38 3.34
N GLY A 120 -3.85 5.28 2.14
CA GLY A 120 -3.27 6.42 1.42
C GLY A 120 -4.33 7.29 0.75
N LEU A 121 -5.40 6.68 0.24
CA LEU A 121 -6.50 7.42 -0.37
C LEU A 121 -7.36 8.14 0.66
N TYR A 122 -7.38 7.70 1.91
CA TYR A 122 -7.99 8.47 3.00
C TYR A 122 -7.40 9.88 3.06
N TRP A 123 -6.06 10.02 3.11
CA TRP A 123 -5.42 11.34 3.07
C TRP A 123 -5.73 12.10 1.77
N ALA A 124 -5.61 11.41 0.63
CA ALA A 124 -5.83 12.05 -0.67
C ALA A 124 -7.25 12.65 -0.81
N THR A 125 -8.26 11.95 -0.30
CA THR A 125 -9.64 12.40 -0.40
C THR A 125 -10.03 13.42 0.66
N HIS A 126 -9.38 13.41 1.82
CA HIS A 126 -9.58 14.43 2.86
C HIS A 126 -8.84 15.74 2.56
N HIS A 127 -7.78 15.70 1.72
CA HIS A 127 -6.98 16.85 1.31
C HIS A 127 -6.85 16.93 -0.22
N PRO A 128 -7.96 16.95 -0.98
CA PRO A 128 -7.91 16.87 -2.43
C PRO A 128 -7.16 18.05 -3.07
N GLU A 129 -7.11 19.21 -2.40
CA GLU A 129 -6.36 20.40 -2.86
C GLU A 129 -4.83 20.21 -2.76
N ARG A 130 -4.36 19.23 -2.00
CA ARG A 130 -2.93 18.91 -1.83
C ARG A 130 -2.44 17.83 -2.77
N VAL A 131 -3.35 17.15 -3.50
CA VAL A 131 -3.06 16.01 -4.37
C VAL A 131 -3.38 16.34 -5.81
N ASP A 132 -2.37 16.29 -6.68
CA ASP A 132 -2.51 16.59 -8.10
C ASP A 132 -2.82 15.36 -8.96
N GLY A 133 -2.49 14.17 -8.49
CA GLY A 133 -2.78 12.94 -9.24
C GLY A 133 -2.66 11.67 -8.41
N LEU A 134 -3.22 10.59 -8.95
CA LEU A 134 -3.14 9.26 -8.35
C LEU A 134 -2.46 8.28 -9.31
N PHE A 135 -1.50 7.51 -8.80
CA PHE A 135 -0.90 6.41 -9.54
C PHE A 135 -1.21 5.09 -8.82
N ILE A 136 -2.30 4.46 -9.19
CA ILE A 136 -2.91 3.34 -8.45
C ILE A 136 -2.28 2.02 -8.89
N LEU A 137 -1.78 1.25 -7.92
CA LEU A 137 -1.37 -0.13 -8.08
C LEU A 137 -2.46 -1.07 -7.54
N ASN A 138 -2.30 -2.39 -7.70
CA ASN A 138 -3.32 -3.36 -7.24
C ASN A 138 -3.76 -3.11 -5.79
N THR A 139 -4.96 -2.58 -5.63
CA THR A 139 -5.57 -2.20 -4.35
C THR A 139 -7.08 -2.07 -4.47
N TYR A 140 -7.73 -1.72 -3.36
CA TYR A 140 -9.14 -1.34 -3.34
C TYR A 140 -9.37 -0.14 -2.43
N ALA A 141 -10.46 0.61 -2.68
CA ALA A 141 -10.94 1.68 -1.80
C ALA A 141 -12.42 1.97 -2.08
N HIS A 142 -13.22 0.92 -2.17
CA HIS A 142 -14.61 0.97 -2.60
C HIS A 142 -15.53 0.45 -1.52
N GLY A 143 -16.78 0.94 -1.52
CA GLY A 143 -17.84 0.44 -0.68
C GLY A 143 -18.18 -1.04 -0.97
N PHE A 144 -18.86 -1.64 -0.04
CA PHE A 144 -19.24 -3.04 -0.15
C PHE A 144 -20.30 -3.23 -1.26
N ARG A 145 -20.02 -4.10 -2.21
CA ARG A 145 -20.92 -4.42 -3.34
C ARG A 145 -21.77 -5.65 -3.01
N ARG A 146 -22.95 -5.43 -2.42
CA ARG A 146 -23.87 -6.54 -2.09
C ARG A 146 -24.34 -7.29 -3.34
N GLU A 147 -24.52 -6.59 -4.45
CA GLU A 147 -24.90 -7.13 -5.75
C GLU A 147 -23.83 -8.00 -6.40
N ALA A 148 -22.58 -7.86 -6.00
CA ALA A 148 -21.47 -8.70 -6.46
C ALA A 148 -21.33 -10.01 -5.67
N LEU A 149 -22.16 -10.22 -4.63
CA LEU A 149 -22.16 -11.47 -3.89
C LEU A 149 -22.75 -12.61 -4.70
N PRO A 150 -22.25 -13.85 -4.53
CA PRO A 150 -22.92 -15.02 -5.10
C PRO A 150 -24.37 -15.14 -4.64
N PRO A 151 -25.28 -15.66 -5.48
CA PRO A 151 -26.69 -15.82 -5.13
C PRO A 151 -26.89 -16.55 -3.80
N GLY A 152 -27.74 -15.98 -2.95
CA GLY A 152 -28.05 -16.53 -1.61
C GLY A 152 -26.94 -16.39 -0.58
N LYS A 153 -25.89 -15.59 -0.85
CA LYS A 153 -24.84 -15.24 0.13
C LYS A 153 -25.04 -13.84 0.66
N ASP A 154 -24.77 -13.67 1.94
CA ASP A 154 -24.77 -12.38 2.66
C ASP A 154 -23.35 -11.89 2.96
N LYS A 155 -22.33 -12.69 2.59
CA LYS A 155 -20.92 -12.45 2.88
C LYS A 155 -20.03 -12.82 1.71
N ILE A 156 -18.89 -12.12 1.59
CA ILE A 156 -17.85 -12.47 0.64
C ILE A 156 -17.25 -13.84 1.02
N PRO A 157 -17.26 -14.81 0.10
CA PRO A 157 -16.62 -16.12 0.35
C PRO A 157 -15.10 -15.97 0.33
N LEU A 158 -14.46 -16.09 1.50
CA LEU A 158 -13.01 -16.06 1.59
C LEU A 158 -12.38 -17.42 1.27
N PRO A 159 -11.23 -17.45 0.58
CA PRO A 159 -10.41 -18.66 0.44
C PRO A 159 -10.03 -19.26 1.80
N LEU A 160 -9.85 -20.58 1.85
CA LEU A 160 -9.54 -21.28 3.10
C LEU A 160 -8.37 -20.69 3.89
N PRO A 161 -7.22 -20.32 3.28
CA PRO A 161 -6.12 -19.72 4.04
C PRO A 161 -6.53 -18.44 4.78
N LEU A 162 -7.29 -17.54 4.14
CA LEU A 162 -7.78 -16.30 4.77
C LEU A 162 -8.78 -16.59 5.89
N ARG A 163 -9.63 -17.60 5.73
CA ARG A 163 -10.54 -18.03 6.81
C ARG A 163 -9.77 -18.51 8.03
N LEU A 164 -8.70 -19.28 7.82
CA LEU A 164 -7.84 -19.79 8.91
C LEU A 164 -7.07 -18.64 9.59
N PHE A 165 -6.53 -17.68 8.83
CA PHE A 165 -5.85 -16.51 9.41
C PHE A 165 -6.78 -15.63 10.25
N ARG A 166 -8.06 -15.59 9.92
CA ARG A 166 -9.08 -14.84 10.66
C ARG A 166 -9.58 -15.57 11.91
N ALA A 167 -9.44 -16.89 11.96
CA ALA A 167 -9.94 -17.70 13.06
C ALA A 167 -9.13 -17.43 14.35
N PRO A 168 -9.80 -17.23 15.50
CA PRO A 168 -9.13 -17.09 16.79
C PRO A 168 -8.22 -18.29 17.08
N VAL A 169 -7.09 -18.05 17.73
CA VAL A 169 -6.04 -19.03 18.08
C VAL A 169 -5.35 -19.60 16.85
N ILE A 170 -6.08 -20.10 15.85
CA ILE A 170 -5.50 -20.66 14.62
C ILE A 170 -4.73 -19.58 13.85
N GLY A 171 -5.31 -18.40 13.69
CA GLY A 171 -4.65 -17.27 13.03
C GLY A 171 -3.38 -16.83 13.75
N GLU A 172 -3.39 -16.79 15.09
CA GLU A 172 -2.21 -16.48 15.88
C GLU A 172 -1.09 -17.51 15.64
N VAL A 173 -1.41 -18.79 15.70
CA VAL A 173 -0.41 -19.86 15.47
C VAL A 173 0.14 -19.79 14.05
N LEU A 174 -0.72 -19.67 13.06
CA LEU A 174 -0.30 -19.67 11.65
C LEU A 174 0.47 -18.39 11.28
N VAL A 175 -0.05 -17.22 11.61
CA VAL A 175 0.55 -15.94 11.18
C VAL A 175 1.68 -15.54 12.11
N LYS A 176 1.43 -15.50 13.44
CA LYS A 176 2.45 -15.04 14.39
C LYS A 176 3.49 -16.11 14.71
N GLY A 177 3.10 -17.38 14.77
CA GLY A 177 4.00 -18.51 15.06
C GLY A 177 4.77 -18.98 13.84
N LEU A 178 4.07 -19.43 12.82
CA LEU A 178 4.66 -20.07 11.64
C LEU A 178 5.03 -19.11 10.51
N ASP A 179 4.68 -17.81 10.62
CA ASP A 179 4.88 -16.80 9.56
C ASP A 179 4.23 -17.21 8.22
N ALA A 180 3.10 -17.93 8.32
CA ALA A 180 2.47 -18.56 7.18
C ALA A 180 1.96 -17.54 6.13
N PHE A 181 1.61 -16.32 6.56
CA PHE A 181 1.17 -15.28 5.64
C PHE A 181 2.29 -14.86 4.68
N LYS A 182 3.48 -14.53 5.19
CA LYS A 182 4.62 -14.19 4.31
C LYS A 182 5.08 -15.37 3.48
N ARG A 183 5.20 -16.55 4.09
CA ARG A 183 5.67 -17.77 3.39
C ARG A 183 4.73 -18.19 2.28
N GLY A 184 3.43 -18.21 2.54
CA GLY A 184 2.42 -18.67 1.58
C GLY A 184 2.04 -17.62 0.55
N PHE A 185 1.85 -16.37 0.97
CA PHE A 185 1.37 -15.32 0.09
C PHE A 185 2.53 -14.50 -0.50
N LEU A 186 3.33 -13.80 0.30
CA LEU A 186 4.39 -12.95 -0.24
C LEU A 186 5.45 -13.76 -1.02
N PHE A 187 6.00 -14.81 -0.43
CA PHE A 187 7.06 -15.61 -1.06
C PHE A 187 6.54 -16.75 -1.93
N GLY A 188 5.24 -17.06 -1.80
CA GLY A 188 4.60 -18.19 -2.49
C GLY A 188 3.81 -17.78 -3.72
N GLN A 189 2.72 -17.07 -3.55
CA GLN A 189 1.72 -16.85 -4.59
C GLN A 189 1.59 -15.40 -5.05
N GLY A 190 2.01 -14.44 -4.24
CA GLY A 190 1.84 -13.02 -4.52
C GLY A 190 2.86 -12.42 -5.48
N VAL A 191 3.99 -13.11 -5.72
CA VAL A 191 5.03 -12.76 -6.70
C VAL A 191 5.10 -13.85 -7.75
N VAL A 192 5.01 -13.49 -9.02
CA VAL A 192 5.10 -14.41 -10.17
C VAL A 192 6.56 -14.77 -10.45
N HIS A 193 7.44 -13.78 -10.50
CA HIS A 193 8.85 -13.90 -10.79
C HIS A 193 9.66 -14.16 -9.50
N ARG A 194 9.51 -15.36 -8.92
CA ARG A 194 10.09 -15.72 -7.61
C ARG A 194 11.61 -15.66 -7.56
N GLU A 195 12.29 -15.76 -8.68
CA GLU A 195 13.74 -15.59 -8.82
C GLU A 195 14.20 -14.18 -8.42
N ARG A 196 13.33 -13.18 -8.53
CA ARG A 196 13.58 -11.81 -8.07
C ARG A 196 13.61 -11.67 -6.55
N LEU A 197 12.98 -12.60 -5.85
CA LEU A 197 13.04 -12.69 -4.40
C LEU A 197 14.36 -13.33 -3.96
N THR A 198 15.45 -12.60 -4.14
CA THR A 198 16.79 -13.03 -3.72
C THR A 198 16.86 -13.31 -2.21
N PRO A 199 17.89 -13.98 -1.71
CA PRO A 199 18.08 -14.16 -0.26
C PRO A 199 18.04 -12.83 0.51
N THR A 200 18.61 -11.77 -0.02
CA THR A 200 18.62 -10.41 0.56
C THR A 200 17.22 -9.83 0.63
N VAL A 201 16.46 -9.87 -0.48
CA VAL A 201 15.06 -9.43 -0.53
C VAL A 201 14.18 -10.19 0.47
N LYS A 202 14.33 -11.52 0.54
CA LYS A 202 13.61 -12.33 1.51
C LYS A 202 13.96 -11.99 2.95
N ARG A 203 15.24 -11.68 3.25
CA ARG A 203 15.64 -11.20 4.58
C ARG A 203 14.99 -9.87 4.92
N ALA A 204 14.98 -8.91 3.99
CA ALA A 204 14.38 -7.60 4.21
C ALA A 204 12.90 -7.67 4.60
N TYR A 205 12.14 -8.60 4.02
CA TYR A 205 10.74 -8.80 4.41
C TYR A 205 10.55 -9.66 5.67
N ARG A 206 11.44 -10.63 5.90
CA ARG A 206 11.29 -11.57 7.01
C ARG A 206 11.77 -10.99 8.33
N ASP A 207 12.96 -10.39 8.33
CA ASP A 207 13.71 -10.12 9.56
C ASP A 207 13.14 -8.92 10.32
N VAL A 208 12.45 -7.99 9.64
CA VAL A 208 11.74 -6.87 10.27
C VAL A 208 10.55 -7.31 11.14
N HIS A 209 10.09 -8.57 10.98
CA HIS A 209 9.04 -9.19 11.80
C HIS A 209 9.52 -10.55 12.33
N SER A 210 10.60 -10.54 13.07
CA SER A 210 11.27 -11.77 13.50
C SER A 210 10.56 -12.48 14.65
N GLY A 211 9.84 -11.75 15.49
CA GLY A 211 9.20 -12.25 16.71
C GLY A 211 7.69 -12.47 16.59
N TRP A 212 7.13 -13.22 17.54
CA TRP A 212 5.69 -13.42 17.69
C TRP A 212 4.92 -12.10 17.79
N SER A 213 5.36 -11.18 18.65
CA SER A 213 4.71 -9.88 18.85
C SER A 213 4.78 -9.00 17.61
N ASP A 214 5.90 -9.06 16.87
CA ASP A 214 6.14 -8.19 15.70
C ASP A 214 5.17 -8.47 14.54
N ARG A 215 4.55 -9.66 14.52
CA ARG A 215 3.60 -10.10 13.51
C ARG A 215 2.13 -9.82 13.88
N THR A 216 1.89 -9.05 14.95
CA THR A 216 0.52 -8.70 15.35
C THR A 216 -0.16 -7.86 14.26
N SER A 217 0.53 -6.87 13.70
CA SER A 217 0.04 -6.07 12.58
C SER A 217 -0.33 -6.93 11.36
N ILE A 218 0.54 -7.88 10.98
CA ILE A 218 0.30 -8.80 9.84
C ILE A 218 -0.98 -9.61 10.04
N LEU A 219 -1.29 -10.01 11.28
CA LEU A 219 -2.49 -10.77 11.60
C LEU A 219 -3.76 -9.91 11.57
N VAL A 220 -3.68 -8.65 11.98
CA VAL A 220 -4.87 -7.78 12.06
C VAL A 220 -5.43 -7.50 10.67
N PHE A 221 -4.62 -7.20 9.68
CA PHE A 221 -5.10 -6.85 8.34
C PHE A 221 -6.02 -7.90 7.69
N PRO A 222 -5.71 -9.20 7.67
CA PRO A 222 -6.68 -10.20 7.18
C PRO A 222 -8.01 -10.20 7.96
N ARG A 223 -7.99 -9.83 9.25
CA ARG A 223 -9.19 -9.72 10.08
C ARG A 223 -10.03 -8.48 9.78
N GLU A 224 -9.42 -7.45 9.21
CA GLU A 224 -10.09 -6.22 8.76
C GLU A 224 -10.74 -6.35 7.36
N ILE A 225 -10.49 -7.44 6.60
CA ILE A 225 -11.16 -7.65 5.31
C ILE A 225 -12.67 -7.57 5.51
N PRO A 226 -13.36 -6.65 4.83
CA PRO A 226 -14.80 -6.43 5.00
C PRO A 226 -15.61 -7.57 4.34
N VAL A 227 -15.82 -8.65 5.06
CA VAL A 227 -16.59 -9.81 4.56
C VAL A 227 -18.10 -9.58 4.59
N THR A 228 -18.55 -8.62 5.38
CA THR A 228 -19.93 -8.14 5.44
C THR A 228 -20.00 -6.67 5.03
N GLY A 229 -21.17 -6.18 4.66
CA GLY A 229 -21.35 -4.77 4.29
C GLY A 229 -21.37 -3.80 5.49
N GLU A 230 -20.71 -4.14 6.58
CA GLU A 230 -20.73 -3.39 7.84
C GLU A 230 -19.34 -3.25 8.44
N GLY A 231 -19.16 -2.24 9.27
CA GLY A 231 -17.95 -2.00 10.04
C GLY A 231 -17.14 -0.78 9.59
N PRO A 232 -16.15 -0.37 10.41
CA PRO A 232 -15.41 0.87 10.19
C PRO A 232 -14.66 0.94 8.86
N VAL A 233 -14.12 -0.19 8.39
CA VAL A 233 -13.43 -0.26 7.09
C VAL A 233 -14.41 -0.02 5.95
N VAL A 234 -15.62 -0.62 5.99
CA VAL A 234 -16.65 -0.41 4.98
C VAL A 234 -17.09 1.05 4.94
N ALA A 235 -17.37 1.64 6.10
CA ALA A 235 -17.74 3.06 6.19
C ALA A 235 -16.66 3.95 5.57
N MET A 236 -15.41 3.74 5.94
CA MET A 236 -14.26 4.49 5.42
C MET A 236 -14.11 4.34 3.91
N THR A 237 -14.14 3.11 3.39
CA THR A 237 -13.97 2.87 1.95
C THR A 237 -15.15 3.33 1.11
N THR A 238 -16.36 3.33 1.66
CA THR A 238 -17.54 3.93 1.01
C THR A 238 -17.37 5.43 0.87
N GLN A 239 -16.94 6.10 1.94
CA GLN A 239 -16.67 7.54 1.91
C GLN A 239 -15.55 7.87 0.91
N ILE A 240 -14.43 7.12 0.93
CA ILE A 240 -13.33 7.32 -0.01
C ILE A 240 -13.82 7.20 -1.45
N GLU A 241 -14.64 6.19 -1.78
CA GLU A 241 -15.19 6.01 -3.12
C GLU A 241 -16.03 7.22 -3.58
N GLU A 242 -16.90 7.75 -2.70
CA GLU A 242 -17.72 8.93 -3.00
C GLU A 242 -16.85 10.16 -3.23
N GLU A 243 -15.86 10.39 -2.38
CA GLU A 243 -14.92 11.51 -2.50
C GLU A 243 -13.99 11.38 -3.72
N LEU A 244 -13.57 10.15 -4.10
CA LEU A 244 -12.85 9.91 -5.35
C LEU A 244 -13.70 10.33 -6.56
N LYS A 245 -14.98 9.98 -6.59
CA LYS A 245 -15.91 10.39 -7.65
C LYS A 245 -16.08 11.92 -7.70
N GLN A 246 -16.10 12.57 -6.55
CA GLN A 246 -16.29 14.00 -6.43
C GLN A 246 -15.04 14.81 -6.82
N HIS A 247 -13.86 14.38 -6.38
CA HIS A 247 -12.64 15.21 -6.42
C HIS A 247 -11.59 14.73 -7.42
N PHE A 248 -11.63 13.47 -7.86
CA PHE A 248 -10.56 12.88 -8.67
C PHE A 248 -10.96 12.48 -10.09
N ARG A 249 -12.23 12.55 -10.47
CA ARG A 249 -12.65 12.32 -11.88
C ARG A 249 -12.05 13.33 -12.85
N SER A 250 -11.79 14.55 -12.40
CA SER A 250 -11.17 15.60 -13.21
C SER A 250 -9.66 15.72 -13.05
N LYS A 251 -9.05 14.91 -12.17
CA LYS A 251 -7.61 14.89 -11.95
C LYS A 251 -6.96 13.75 -12.72
N PRO A 252 -5.68 13.89 -13.09
CA PRO A 252 -4.93 12.80 -13.69
C PRO A 252 -4.88 11.56 -12.78
N VAL A 253 -5.26 10.41 -13.33
CA VAL A 253 -5.16 9.12 -12.67
C VAL A 253 -4.55 8.11 -13.62
N HIS A 254 -3.54 7.39 -13.14
CA HIS A 254 -2.97 6.24 -13.84
C HIS A 254 -3.13 4.99 -12.98
N ILE A 255 -3.61 3.91 -13.58
CA ILE A 255 -3.79 2.61 -12.92
C ILE A 255 -2.86 1.59 -13.58
N ALA A 256 -1.83 1.13 -12.88
CA ALA A 256 -1.02 0.01 -13.32
C ALA A 256 -1.51 -1.26 -12.61
N TRP A 257 -2.09 -2.19 -13.38
CA TRP A 257 -2.81 -3.33 -12.83
C TRP A 257 -2.18 -4.67 -13.21
N ALA A 258 -1.79 -5.44 -12.20
CA ALA A 258 -1.23 -6.77 -12.36
C ALA A 258 -2.34 -7.79 -12.66
N MET A 259 -2.24 -8.46 -13.80
CA MET A 259 -3.28 -9.34 -14.31
C MET A 259 -3.25 -10.76 -13.73
N LYS A 260 -2.18 -11.12 -12.99
CA LYS A 260 -2.06 -12.40 -12.27
C LYS A 260 -2.26 -12.26 -10.76
N ASP A 261 -2.77 -11.13 -10.29
CA ASP A 261 -3.10 -10.94 -8.87
C ASP A 261 -4.26 -11.84 -8.46
N ILE A 262 -4.05 -12.60 -7.38
CA ILE A 262 -5.04 -13.52 -6.81
C ILE A 262 -5.87 -12.89 -5.69
N ALA A 263 -5.47 -11.71 -5.20
CA ALA A 263 -6.18 -10.98 -4.15
C ALA A 263 -7.10 -9.90 -4.76
N PHE A 264 -6.57 -9.11 -5.68
CA PHE A 264 -7.32 -8.10 -6.43
C PHE A 264 -7.45 -8.54 -7.88
N LEU A 265 -8.56 -9.22 -8.18
CA LEU A 265 -8.80 -9.86 -9.46
C LEU A 265 -8.77 -8.85 -10.63
N PRO A 266 -8.41 -9.29 -11.85
CA PRO A 266 -8.46 -8.43 -13.04
C PRO A 266 -9.81 -7.72 -13.25
N SER A 267 -10.91 -8.37 -12.87
CA SER A 267 -12.25 -7.80 -12.96
C SER A 267 -12.47 -6.56 -12.10
N TYR A 268 -11.73 -6.40 -10.98
CA TYR A 268 -11.83 -5.22 -10.11
C TYR A 268 -11.38 -3.93 -10.80
N LEU A 269 -10.50 -4.04 -11.80
CA LEU A 269 -10.13 -2.91 -12.63
C LEU A 269 -11.36 -2.30 -13.30
N ASP A 270 -12.16 -3.14 -13.95
CA ASP A 270 -13.33 -2.68 -14.72
C ASP A 270 -14.54 -2.40 -13.80
N THR A 271 -14.81 -3.29 -12.84
CA THR A 271 -16.04 -3.23 -12.01
C THR A 271 -15.98 -2.29 -10.83
N LEU A 272 -14.79 -1.85 -10.41
CA LEU A 272 -14.59 -0.94 -9.30
C LEU A 272 -13.88 0.34 -9.75
N TRP A 273 -12.65 0.22 -10.27
CA TRP A 273 -11.83 1.38 -10.55
C TRP A 273 -12.33 2.21 -11.74
N LEU A 274 -12.63 1.60 -12.87
CA LEU A 274 -13.13 2.33 -14.04
C LEU A 274 -14.61 2.75 -13.91
N ASP A 275 -15.38 2.12 -13.03
CA ASP A 275 -16.69 2.64 -12.62
C ASP A 275 -16.54 3.93 -11.78
N THR A 276 -15.55 3.99 -10.92
CA THR A 276 -15.29 5.15 -10.05
C THR A 276 -14.56 6.28 -10.80
N LEU A 277 -13.52 5.94 -11.57
CA LEU A 277 -12.61 6.85 -12.29
C LEU A 277 -12.52 6.46 -13.75
N PRO A 278 -13.57 6.75 -14.56
CA PRO A 278 -13.70 6.24 -15.93
C PRO A 278 -12.63 6.76 -16.91
N ASP A 279 -12.07 7.95 -16.63
CA ASP A 279 -11.06 8.58 -17.48
C ASP A 279 -9.62 8.22 -17.08
N ALA A 280 -9.44 7.29 -16.16
CA ALA A 280 -8.10 6.85 -15.73
C ALA A 280 -7.34 6.18 -16.87
N THR A 281 -6.08 6.56 -17.06
CA THR A 281 -5.16 5.83 -17.95
C THR A 281 -4.83 4.47 -17.33
N VAL A 282 -4.87 3.40 -18.12
CA VAL A 282 -4.66 2.04 -17.65
C VAL A 282 -3.46 1.38 -18.31
N THR A 283 -2.57 0.79 -17.52
CA THR A 283 -1.54 -0.14 -17.98
C THR A 283 -1.77 -1.52 -17.37
N LYS A 284 -2.10 -2.50 -18.20
CA LYS A 284 -2.27 -3.90 -17.77
C LYS A 284 -0.93 -4.63 -17.81
N LEU A 285 -0.48 -5.10 -16.66
CA LEU A 285 0.77 -5.86 -16.50
C LEU A 285 0.45 -7.36 -16.57
N ALA A 286 0.53 -7.93 -17.76
CA ALA A 286 0.05 -9.28 -18.08
C ALA A 286 0.76 -10.38 -17.26
N ASP A 287 2.00 -10.13 -16.83
CA ASP A 287 2.86 -11.12 -16.17
C ASP A 287 3.31 -10.70 -14.76
N ALA A 288 2.49 -9.92 -14.08
CA ALA A 288 2.73 -9.49 -12.70
C ALA A 288 1.64 -10.01 -11.76
N GLY A 289 2.04 -10.31 -10.52
CA GLY A 289 1.17 -10.73 -9.41
C GLY A 289 0.87 -9.58 -8.45
N HIS A 290 0.41 -9.93 -7.26
CA HIS A 290 -0.03 -8.99 -6.23
C HIS A 290 1.05 -7.96 -5.83
N TYR A 291 2.30 -8.41 -5.67
CA TYR A 291 3.42 -7.52 -5.38
C TYR A 291 4.12 -7.11 -6.69
N LEU A 292 3.40 -6.37 -7.52
CA LEU A 292 3.82 -5.97 -8.87
C LEU A 292 5.09 -5.12 -8.86
N GLN A 293 5.42 -4.48 -7.74
CA GLN A 293 6.68 -3.78 -7.56
C GLN A 293 7.89 -4.74 -7.56
N GLU A 294 7.70 -6.01 -7.15
CA GLU A 294 8.72 -7.04 -7.28
C GLU A 294 8.75 -7.62 -8.70
N ASP A 295 7.59 -7.80 -9.32
CA ASP A 295 7.48 -8.46 -10.61
C ASP A 295 7.80 -7.56 -11.82
N ALA A 296 7.47 -6.28 -11.74
CA ALA A 296 7.39 -5.41 -12.92
C ALA A 296 7.86 -3.96 -12.70
N HIS A 297 8.74 -3.71 -11.72
CA HIS A 297 9.20 -2.33 -11.45
C HIS A 297 9.85 -1.69 -12.66
N GLU A 298 10.52 -2.43 -13.55
CA GLU A 298 11.13 -1.90 -14.78
C GLU A 298 10.09 -1.32 -15.76
N GLN A 299 8.84 -1.81 -15.69
CA GLN A 299 7.73 -1.28 -16.48
C GLN A 299 7.02 -0.14 -15.75
N ILE A 300 6.83 -0.27 -14.43
CA ILE A 300 6.04 0.68 -13.63
C ILE A 300 6.80 1.97 -13.38
N VAL A 301 8.10 1.89 -13.05
CA VAL A 301 8.88 3.08 -12.65
C VAL A 301 8.94 4.13 -13.76
N PRO A 302 9.23 3.81 -15.02
CA PRO A 302 9.19 4.81 -16.09
C PRO A 302 7.80 5.44 -16.28
N LEU A 303 6.73 4.67 -16.15
CA LEU A 303 5.36 5.19 -16.21
C LEU A 303 5.08 6.20 -15.09
N LEU A 304 5.50 5.87 -13.86
CA LEU A 304 5.32 6.75 -12.70
C LEU A 304 6.14 8.04 -12.85
N VAL A 305 7.42 7.94 -13.24
CA VAL A 305 8.29 9.11 -13.45
C VAL A 305 7.70 10.03 -14.52
N ASN A 306 7.26 9.48 -15.64
CA ASN A 306 6.62 10.26 -16.71
C ASN A 306 5.32 10.93 -16.22
N PHE A 307 4.47 10.18 -15.54
CA PHE A 307 3.22 10.70 -14.99
C PHE A 307 3.45 11.90 -14.07
N VAL A 308 4.39 11.81 -13.12
CA VAL A 308 4.70 12.91 -12.19
C VAL A 308 5.33 14.10 -12.91
N SER A 309 6.17 13.86 -13.92
CA SER A 309 6.81 14.91 -14.73
C SER A 309 5.80 15.69 -15.56
N GLU A 310 4.80 15.03 -16.14
CA GLU A 310 3.70 15.67 -16.87
C GLU A 310 2.86 16.57 -15.97
N LEU A 311 2.57 16.15 -14.73
CA LEU A 311 1.90 16.96 -13.72
C LEU A 311 2.70 18.24 -13.39
N SER A 312 4.03 18.16 -13.37
CA SER A 312 4.92 19.31 -13.12
C SER A 312 4.81 20.36 -14.23
N ILE A 313 4.78 19.93 -15.48
CA ILE A 313 4.67 20.82 -16.65
C ILE A 313 3.31 21.53 -16.64
N ALA A 314 2.22 20.77 -16.40
CA ALA A 314 0.87 21.30 -16.39
C ALA A 314 0.64 22.38 -15.29
N SER A 315 1.29 22.25 -14.14
CA SER A 315 1.19 23.23 -13.05
C SER A 315 1.94 24.52 -13.36
N ASN A 316 3.15 24.40 -13.95
CA ASN A 316 3.96 25.56 -14.32
C ASN A 316 3.33 26.41 -15.44
N GLN A 317 2.40 25.83 -16.22
CA GLN A 317 1.67 26.56 -17.27
C GLN A 317 0.43 27.30 -16.72
N ARG A 318 -0.01 27.00 -15.49
CA ARG A 318 -1.18 27.62 -14.84
C ARG A 318 -0.81 28.71 -13.83
N SER A 319 0.46 28.81 -13.44
CA SER A 319 1.04 29.84 -12.58
C SER A 319 1.55 31.02 -13.39
#